data_dfe548bf830743ca7ad65b7ba187a22b
#
_entry.id   dfe548bf830743ca7ad65b7ba187a22b
#
_cell.length_a   1.000
_cell.length_b   1.000
_cell.length_c   1.000
_cell.angle_alpha   90.00
_cell.angle_beta   90.00
_cell.angle_gamma   90.00
#
_symmetry.space_group_name_H-M   'P 1'
#
loop_
_entity.id
_entity.type
_entity.pdbx_description
1 polymer ?
#
loop_
_entity_poly.entity_id
_entity_poly.type
_entity_poly.pdbx_seq_one_letter_code
_entity_poly.pdbx_strand_id
1 'polypeptide(L)'
;MFLDRAAIIGAQDLKTIDIEVPEWGGTVRLRMLTASERFAVNDAANASGEFDPSVFQTVLIERTAVNEDGSPLFDKGDSAALGAKCSSAIATVFAAAAELNGLGPKSTDAAEKN
;
A
#
# COMPACT_ATOMS: atom_id res chain seq x y z
N MET A 1 -12.94 -2.41 -27.55
CA MET A 1 -12.38 -1.07 -27.80
C MET A 1 -10.88 -1.08 -27.52
N PHE A 2 -10.10 -0.56 -28.47
CA PHE A 2 -8.65 -0.43 -28.25
C PHE A 2 -8.34 0.93 -27.65
N LEU A 3 -7.45 0.94 -26.65
CA LEU A 3 -6.98 2.16 -26.00
C LEU A 3 -5.82 2.76 -26.80
N ASP A 4 -5.82 4.09 -26.92
CA ASP A 4 -4.67 4.79 -27.47
C ASP A 4 -3.75 5.30 -26.33
N ARG A 5 -2.63 5.88 -26.73
CA ARG A 5 -1.62 6.41 -25.78
C ARG A 5 -2.25 7.45 -24.82
N ALA A 6 -3.00 8.39 -25.36
CA ALA A 6 -3.58 9.47 -24.55
C ALA A 6 -4.57 8.94 -23.52
N ALA A 7 -5.38 7.96 -23.90
CA ALA A 7 -6.37 7.32 -23.01
C ALA A 7 -5.66 6.61 -21.85
N ILE A 8 -4.56 5.93 -22.11
CA ILE A 8 -3.80 5.21 -21.09
C ILE A 8 -3.10 6.19 -20.14
N ILE A 9 -2.39 7.16 -20.68
CA ILE A 9 -1.64 8.14 -19.88
C ILE A 9 -2.58 8.98 -19.03
N GLY A 10 -3.76 9.31 -19.54
CA GLY A 10 -4.76 10.14 -18.85
C GLY A 10 -5.70 9.37 -17.92
N ALA A 11 -5.59 8.05 -17.83
CA ALA A 11 -6.51 7.25 -17.04
C ALA A 11 -6.34 7.52 -15.54
N GLN A 12 -7.48 7.66 -14.84
CA GLN A 12 -7.53 7.80 -13.39
C GLN A 12 -7.72 6.42 -12.79
N ASP A 13 -6.63 5.67 -12.67
CA ASP A 13 -6.67 4.25 -12.33
C ASP A 13 -6.23 3.90 -10.91
N LEU A 14 -5.89 4.89 -10.07
CA LEU A 14 -5.52 4.66 -8.68
C LEU A 14 -6.75 4.71 -7.79
N LYS A 15 -7.25 3.54 -7.43
CA LYS A 15 -8.41 3.41 -6.55
C LYS A 15 -8.02 3.67 -5.10
N THR A 16 -9.00 4.10 -4.31
CA THR A 16 -8.83 4.32 -2.87
C THR A 16 -9.86 3.52 -2.09
N ILE A 17 -9.53 3.21 -0.85
CA ILE A 17 -10.46 2.65 0.14
C ILE A 17 -10.26 3.36 1.47
N ASP A 18 -11.33 3.42 2.26
CA ASP A 18 -11.29 3.94 3.62
C ASP A 18 -11.51 2.80 4.59
N ILE A 19 -10.63 2.69 5.59
CA ILE A 19 -10.75 1.65 6.60
C ILE A 19 -10.78 2.26 8.00
N GLU A 20 -11.54 1.65 8.90
CA GLU A 20 -11.54 2.07 10.29
C GLU A 20 -10.42 1.36 11.05
N VAL A 21 -9.71 2.12 11.88
CA VAL A 21 -8.66 1.60 12.74
C VAL A 21 -9.01 1.98 14.17
N PRO A 22 -9.76 1.13 14.88
CA PRO A 22 -10.23 1.44 16.24
C PRO A 22 -9.10 1.78 17.20
N GLU A 23 -7.95 1.12 17.06
CA GLU A 23 -6.78 1.35 17.90
C GLU A 23 -6.26 2.78 17.80
N TRP A 24 -6.50 3.45 16.67
CA TRP A 24 -6.09 4.84 16.42
C TRP A 24 -7.26 5.81 16.48
N GLY A 25 -8.47 5.31 16.70
CA GLY A 25 -9.66 6.13 16.90
C GLY A 25 -10.16 6.86 15.66
N GLY A 26 -9.90 6.33 14.47
CA GLY A 26 -10.34 7.02 13.26
C GLY A 26 -10.22 6.16 12.00
N THR A 27 -10.38 6.84 10.87
CA THR A 27 -10.38 6.24 9.53
C THR A 27 -9.10 6.57 8.81
N VAL A 28 -8.52 5.58 8.12
CA VAL A 28 -7.34 5.77 7.27
C VAL A 28 -7.76 5.54 5.82
N ARG A 29 -7.38 6.44 4.94
CA ARG A 29 -7.58 6.27 3.50
C ARG A 29 -6.32 5.70 2.88
N LEU A 30 -6.48 4.64 2.10
CA LEU A 30 -5.40 3.97 1.39
C LEU A 30 -5.66 4.08 -0.11
N ARG A 31 -4.58 4.14 -0.91
CA ARG A 31 -4.68 4.14 -2.37
C ARG A 31 -3.82 3.06 -2.98
N MET A 32 -4.10 2.76 -4.23
CA MET A 32 -3.23 1.87 -5.01
C MET A 32 -1.87 2.55 -5.24
N LEU A 33 -0.83 1.74 -5.29
CA LEU A 33 0.51 2.20 -5.65
C LEU A 33 0.61 2.41 -7.15
N THR A 34 1.42 3.37 -7.57
CA THR A 34 1.89 3.40 -8.95
C THR A 34 2.89 2.27 -9.16
N ALA A 35 3.17 1.94 -10.44
CA ALA A 35 4.18 0.92 -10.75
C ALA A 35 5.54 1.27 -10.15
N SER A 36 5.96 2.53 -10.25
CA SER A 36 7.24 3.00 -9.68
C SER A 36 7.29 2.84 -8.16
N GLU A 37 6.19 3.16 -7.48
CA GLU A 37 6.11 3.02 -6.03
C GLU A 37 6.17 1.56 -5.59
N ARG A 38 5.57 0.66 -6.37
CA ARG A 38 5.62 -0.77 -6.06
C ARG A 38 7.07 -1.30 -6.10
N PHE A 39 7.84 -0.88 -7.09
CA PHE A 39 9.28 -1.21 -7.14
C PHE A 39 10.03 -0.62 -5.95
N ALA A 40 9.73 0.64 -5.58
CA ALA A 40 10.38 1.28 -4.45
C ALA A 40 10.11 0.56 -3.12
N VAL A 41 8.89 0.05 -2.92
CA VAL A 41 8.54 -0.74 -1.73
C VAL A 41 9.35 -2.03 -1.69
N ASN A 42 9.44 -2.74 -2.81
CA ASN A 42 10.24 -3.97 -2.89
C ASN A 42 11.72 -3.70 -2.65
N ASP A 43 12.26 -2.64 -3.22
CA ASP A 43 13.67 -2.26 -3.03
C ASP A 43 13.96 -1.96 -1.56
N ALA A 44 13.08 -1.24 -0.88
CA ALA A 44 13.24 -0.95 0.54
C ALA A 44 13.23 -2.23 1.37
N ALA A 45 12.34 -3.16 1.06
CA ALA A 45 12.23 -4.43 1.79
C ALA A 45 13.43 -5.34 1.58
N ASN A 46 14.18 -5.15 0.50
CA ASN A 46 15.37 -5.96 0.17
C ASN A 46 16.69 -5.20 0.40
N ALA A 47 16.64 -4.01 1.00
CA ALA A 47 17.81 -3.15 1.14
C ALA A 47 18.93 -3.77 1.97
N SER A 48 18.62 -4.68 2.89
CA SER A 48 19.62 -5.37 3.73
C SER A 48 20.28 -6.57 3.03
N GLY A 49 19.85 -6.90 1.81
CA GLY A 49 20.31 -8.08 1.07
C GLY A 49 19.37 -9.27 1.13
N GLU A 50 18.43 -9.27 2.07
CA GLU A 50 17.39 -10.28 2.19
C GLU A 50 16.03 -9.59 2.36
N PHE A 51 14.96 -10.24 1.92
CA PHE A 51 13.62 -9.70 2.08
C PHE A 51 13.24 -9.60 3.56
N ASP A 52 12.87 -8.41 3.99
CA ASP A 52 12.44 -8.12 5.35
C ASP A 52 10.95 -7.84 5.39
N PRO A 53 10.12 -8.78 5.90
CA PRO A 53 8.67 -8.59 5.94
C PRO A 53 8.22 -7.38 6.77
N SER A 54 8.94 -7.05 7.83
CA SER A 54 8.56 -5.92 8.68
C SER A 54 8.75 -4.59 7.97
N VAL A 55 9.84 -4.46 7.22
CA VAL A 55 10.07 -3.28 6.39
C VAL A 55 9.04 -3.19 5.28
N PHE A 56 8.74 -4.32 4.64
CA PHE A 56 7.72 -4.37 3.58
C PHE A 56 6.38 -3.83 4.08
N GLN A 57 5.93 -4.28 5.26
CA GLN A 57 4.66 -3.84 5.84
C GLN A 57 4.63 -2.34 6.09
N THR A 58 5.63 -1.81 6.78
CA THR A 58 5.63 -0.41 7.18
C THR A 58 5.84 0.54 6.00
N VAL A 59 6.68 0.17 5.05
CA VAL A 59 6.89 0.98 3.84
C VAL A 59 5.65 0.95 2.94
N LEU A 60 4.97 -0.18 2.83
CA LEU A 60 3.72 -0.26 2.08
C LEU A 60 2.67 0.71 2.66
N ILE A 61 2.52 0.74 3.98
CA ILE A 61 1.60 1.67 4.65
C ILE A 61 2.02 3.11 4.40
N GLU A 62 3.30 3.42 4.56
CA GLU A 62 3.83 4.77 4.34
C GLU A 62 3.47 5.29 2.94
N ARG A 63 3.55 4.41 1.93
CA ARG A 63 3.33 4.79 0.54
C ARG A 63 1.88 4.81 0.11
N THR A 64 1.01 4.05 0.80
CA THR A 64 -0.40 3.92 0.40
C THR A 64 -1.33 4.85 1.17
N ALA A 65 -0.99 5.23 2.39
CA ALA A 65 -1.87 6.08 3.21
C ALA A 65 -1.87 7.52 2.68
N VAL A 66 -3.07 8.07 2.52
CA VAL A 66 -3.26 9.42 1.98
C VAL A 66 -4.23 10.23 2.83
N ASN A 67 -4.15 11.55 2.70
CA ASN A 67 -5.13 12.46 3.25
C ASN A 67 -6.40 12.45 2.42
N GLU A 68 -7.46 13.11 2.90
CA GLU A 68 -8.72 13.22 2.17
C GLU A 68 -8.54 13.79 0.75
N ASP A 69 -7.60 14.71 0.58
CA ASP A 69 -7.33 15.34 -0.70
C ASP A 69 -6.44 14.50 -1.63
N GLY A 70 -5.99 13.31 -1.16
CA GLY A 70 -5.14 12.42 -1.94
C GLY A 70 -3.66 12.65 -1.77
N SER A 71 -3.24 13.68 -1.03
CA SER A 71 -1.81 13.92 -0.76
C SER A 71 -1.28 12.87 0.22
N PRO A 72 0.04 12.57 0.20
CA PRO A 72 0.62 11.58 1.12
C PRO A 72 0.35 11.93 2.59
N LEU A 73 -0.09 10.96 3.36
CA LEU A 73 -0.32 11.14 4.80
C LEU A 73 0.99 11.18 5.58
N PHE A 74 1.94 10.34 5.20
CA PHE A 74 3.23 10.21 5.87
C PHE A 74 4.34 10.83 5.05
N ASP A 75 5.39 11.28 5.76
CA ASP A 75 6.62 11.72 5.13
C ASP A 75 7.54 10.53 4.87
N LYS A 76 8.48 10.70 3.96
CA LYS A 76 9.48 9.67 3.67
C LYS A 76 10.29 9.38 4.94
N GLY A 77 10.38 8.12 5.32
CA GLY A 77 11.08 7.69 6.52
C GLY A 77 10.17 7.43 7.72
N ASP A 78 8.89 7.80 7.65
CA ASP A 78 7.95 7.56 8.74
C ASP A 78 7.70 6.07 9.00
N SER A 79 8.08 5.20 8.05
CA SER A 79 7.93 3.74 8.22
C SER A 79 8.60 3.24 9.50
N ALA A 80 9.73 3.84 9.90
CA ALA A 80 10.41 3.46 11.14
C ALA A 80 9.52 3.74 12.36
N ALA A 81 8.84 4.88 12.38
CA ALA A 81 7.91 5.23 13.46
C ALA A 81 6.68 4.32 13.47
N LEU A 82 6.22 3.89 12.29
CA LEU A 82 5.11 2.95 12.18
C LEU A 82 5.43 1.61 12.83
N GLY A 83 6.69 1.18 12.77
CA GLY A 83 7.13 -0.05 13.42
C GLY A 83 6.99 -0.05 14.93
N ALA A 84 6.83 1.12 15.56
CA ALA A 84 6.64 1.26 16.99
C ALA A 84 5.15 1.30 17.39
N LYS A 85 4.24 1.20 16.44
CA LYS A 85 2.80 1.24 16.71
C LYS A 85 2.25 -0.14 17.03
N CYS A 86 1.00 -0.17 17.50
CA CYS A 86 0.29 -1.39 17.86
C CYS A 86 0.29 -2.39 16.70
N SER A 87 0.73 -3.62 16.96
CA SER A 87 0.84 -4.63 15.91
C SER A 87 -0.49 -4.97 15.26
N SER A 88 -1.59 -4.96 16.02
CA SER A 88 -2.92 -5.25 15.44
C SER A 88 -3.38 -4.14 14.51
N ALA A 89 -3.09 -2.87 14.84
CA ALA A 89 -3.41 -1.76 13.95
C ALA A 89 -2.60 -1.84 12.65
N ILE A 90 -1.30 -2.08 12.76
CA ILE A 90 -0.42 -2.24 11.59
C ILE A 90 -0.89 -3.41 10.72
N ALA A 91 -1.26 -4.54 11.32
CA ALA A 91 -1.74 -5.70 10.58
C ALA A 91 -3.04 -5.39 9.82
N THR A 92 -3.96 -4.67 10.45
CA THR A 92 -5.23 -4.28 9.82
C THR A 92 -4.98 -3.38 8.60
N VAL A 93 -4.17 -2.35 8.77
CA VAL A 93 -3.87 -1.40 7.68
C VAL A 93 -3.09 -2.10 6.57
N PHE A 94 -2.09 -2.90 6.94
CA PHE A 94 -1.29 -3.64 5.96
C PHE A 94 -2.15 -4.59 5.13
N ALA A 95 -3.03 -5.37 5.77
CA ALA A 95 -3.89 -6.32 5.06
C ALA A 95 -4.76 -5.61 4.03
N ALA A 96 -5.35 -4.47 4.41
CA ALA A 96 -6.18 -3.67 3.50
C ALA A 96 -5.36 -3.10 2.34
N ALA A 97 -4.17 -2.56 2.63
CA ALA A 97 -3.28 -2.01 1.60
C ALA A 97 -2.82 -3.11 0.63
N ALA A 98 -2.46 -4.27 1.15
CA ALA A 98 -2.00 -5.39 0.35
C ALA A 98 -3.11 -5.90 -0.57
N GLU A 99 -4.32 -6.07 -0.04
CA GLU A 99 -5.45 -6.53 -0.86
C GLU A 99 -5.81 -5.53 -1.95
N LEU A 100 -5.83 -4.24 -1.62
CA LEU A 100 -6.11 -3.18 -2.60
C LEU A 100 -5.10 -3.21 -3.76
N ASN A 101 -3.87 -3.58 -3.48
CA ASN A 101 -2.78 -3.61 -4.46
C ASN A 101 -2.55 -4.99 -5.08
N GLY A 102 -3.46 -5.94 -4.86
CA GLY A 102 -3.35 -7.27 -5.45
C GLY A 102 -2.26 -8.14 -4.82
N LEU A 103 -1.87 -7.85 -3.58
CA LEU A 103 -0.81 -8.56 -2.85
C LEU A 103 -1.37 -9.46 -1.74
N GLY A 104 -2.70 -9.49 -1.58
CA GLY A 104 -3.34 -10.28 -0.55
C GLY A 104 -3.48 -11.76 -0.93
N PRO A 105 -3.74 -12.64 0.06
CA PRO A 105 -3.88 -14.08 -0.17
C PRO A 105 -4.95 -14.45 -1.21
N LYS A 106 -6.07 -13.71 -1.23
CA LYS A 106 -7.15 -13.95 -2.21
C LYS A 106 -6.69 -13.71 -3.64
N SER A 107 -5.91 -12.66 -3.86
CA SER A 107 -5.37 -12.35 -5.19
C SER A 107 -4.39 -13.42 -5.65
N THR A 108 -3.55 -13.91 -4.74
CA THR A 108 -2.61 -14.99 -5.02
C THR A 108 -3.34 -16.27 -5.36
N ASP A 109 -4.34 -16.64 -4.57
CA ASP A 109 -5.15 -17.84 -4.82
C ASP A 109 -5.86 -17.78 -6.17
N ALA A 110 -6.44 -16.63 -6.50
CA ALA A 110 -7.09 -16.43 -7.80
C ALA A 110 -6.11 -16.57 -8.96
N ALA A 111 -4.90 -16.05 -8.82
CA ALA A 111 -3.85 -16.15 -9.82
C ALA A 111 -3.39 -17.61 -10.01
N GLU A 112 -3.26 -18.37 -8.93
CA GLU A 112 -2.86 -19.76 -8.96
C GLU A 112 -3.90 -20.66 -9.64
N LYS A 113 -5.17 -20.32 -9.54
CA LYS A 113 -6.27 -21.09 -10.15
C LYS A 113 -6.37 -20.90 -11.66
N ASN A 114 -5.80 -19.86 -12.18
CA ASN A 114 -5.81 -19.56 -13.60
C ASN A 114 -4.59 -20.16 -14.30
#